data_88817a98d468a4968cd7a59007bbe729
#
_entry.id   88817a98d468a4968cd7a59007bbe729
#
_cell.length_a   1.000
_cell.length_b   1.000
_cell.length_c   1.000
_cell.angle_alpha   90.00
_cell.angle_beta   90.00
_cell.angle_gamma   90.00
#
_symmetry.space_group_name_H-M   'P 1'
#
loop_
_entity.id
_entity.type
_entity.pdbx_description
1 polymer ?
#
loop_
_entity_poly.entity_id
_entity_poly.type
_entity_poly.pdbx_seq_one_letter_code
_entity_poly.pdbx_strand_id
1 'polypeptide(L)'
;MSEEDNEFLGYFSIVRDPRLERKKLHKLTDILFISVCASLCGCDTWEDIYLFGTIREAWFRQYVDLPHGIPWPDTIARVFSLIDPADFELAFRNWVCSLY
;
A
#
# COMPACT_ATOMS: atom_id res chain seq x y z
N MET A 1 -16.15 0.47 -7.68
CA MET A 1 -15.05 -0.34 -8.25
C MET A 1 -14.61 -1.36 -7.22
N SER A 2 -14.47 -2.61 -7.63
CA SER A 2 -14.05 -3.66 -6.71
C SER A 2 -12.54 -3.72 -6.62
N GLU A 3 -12.03 -4.46 -5.63
CA GLU A 3 -10.59 -4.68 -5.48
C GLU A 3 -10.00 -5.35 -6.74
N GLU A 4 -10.76 -6.21 -7.39
CA GLU A 4 -10.33 -6.91 -8.61
C GLU A 4 -10.05 -5.95 -9.76
N ASP A 5 -10.70 -4.79 -9.78
CA ASP A 5 -10.54 -3.80 -10.83
C ASP A 5 -9.38 -2.84 -10.58
N ASN A 6 -8.70 -2.97 -9.45
CA ASN A 6 -7.59 -2.10 -9.09
C ASN A 6 -6.28 -2.64 -9.70
N GLU A 7 -5.88 -2.08 -10.83
CA GLU A 7 -4.66 -2.53 -11.53
C GLU A 7 -3.39 -2.40 -10.69
N PHE A 8 -3.34 -1.41 -9.80
CA PHE A 8 -2.20 -1.25 -8.90
C PHE A 8 -1.92 -2.54 -8.13
N LEU A 9 -2.97 -3.18 -7.60
CA LEU A 9 -2.81 -4.40 -6.82
C LEU A 9 -2.15 -5.50 -7.64
N GLY A 10 -2.50 -5.60 -8.93
CA GLY A 10 -1.89 -6.59 -9.81
C GLY A 10 -0.39 -6.34 -10.00
N TYR A 11 -0.01 -5.10 -10.26
CA TYR A 11 1.41 -4.77 -10.44
C TYR A 11 2.22 -4.99 -9.18
N PHE A 12 1.64 -4.70 -8.00
CA PHE A 12 2.36 -4.82 -6.74
C PHE A 12 2.26 -6.20 -6.10
N SER A 13 1.51 -7.13 -6.69
CA SER A 13 1.43 -8.50 -6.19
C SER A 13 2.76 -9.25 -6.29
N ILE A 14 3.70 -8.76 -7.11
CA ILE A 14 5.03 -9.37 -7.23
C ILE A 14 5.92 -9.07 -6.02
N VAL A 15 5.58 -8.06 -5.22
CA VAL A 15 6.35 -7.73 -4.01
C VAL A 15 6.08 -8.81 -2.97
N ARG A 16 7.15 -9.50 -2.54
CA ARG A 16 7.01 -10.58 -1.56
C ARG A 16 6.76 -10.02 -0.18
N ASP A 17 5.81 -10.62 0.52
CA ASP A 17 5.45 -10.22 1.88
C ASP A 17 6.28 -11.06 2.87
N PRO A 18 7.28 -10.45 3.56
CA PRO A 18 8.15 -11.20 4.48
C PRO A 18 7.53 -11.46 5.84
N ARG A 19 6.33 -10.93 6.11
CA ARG A 19 5.70 -11.05 7.43
C ARG A 19 5.21 -12.46 7.69
N LEU A 20 5.19 -12.85 8.97
CA LEU A 20 4.57 -14.10 9.37
C LEU A 20 3.07 -14.02 9.16
N GLU A 21 2.47 -15.08 8.61
CA GLU A 21 1.05 -15.12 8.27
C GLU A 21 0.15 -14.72 9.44
N ARG A 22 0.44 -15.24 10.63
CA ARG A 22 -0.36 -14.96 11.84
C ARG A 22 -0.28 -13.51 12.31
N LYS A 23 0.68 -12.72 11.78
CA LYS A 23 0.86 -11.32 12.17
C LYS A 23 0.36 -10.35 11.12
N LYS A 24 -0.24 -10.85 10.05
CA LYS A 24 -0.74 -10.02 8.97
C LYS A 24 -2.17 -9.60 9.27
N LEU A 25 -2.33 -8.40 9.82
CA LEU A 25 -3.64 -7.79 10.01
C LEU A 25 -4.10 -7.11 8.72
N HIS A 26 -3.16 -6.51 7.98
CA HIS A 26 -3.43 -5.79 6.73
C HIS A 26 -2.70 -6.46 5.58
N LYS A 27 -3.34 -6.53 4.42
CA LYS A 27 -2.70 -7.05 3.21
C LYS A 27 -1.55 -6.13 2.79
N LEU A 28 -0.46 -6.72 2.34
CA LEU A 28 0.71 -5.96 1.88
C LEU A 28 0.33 -4.98 0.77
N THR A 29 -0.42 -5.43 -0.23
CA THR A 29 -0.80 -4.59 -1.37
C THR A 29 -1.66 -3.41 -0.94
N ASP A 30 -2.50 -3.57 0.08
CA ASP A 30 -3.31 -2.48 0.62
C ASP A 30 -2.41 -1.41 1.26
N ILE A 31 -1.42 -1.85 2.05
CA ILE A 31 -0.45 -0.96 2.69
C ILE A 31 0.33 -0.18 1.63
N LEU A 32 0.79 -0.88 0.58
CA LEU A 32 1.56 -0.26 -0.49
C LEU A 32 0.71 0.74 -1.28
N PHE A 33 -0.55 0.39 -1.55
CA PHE A 33 -1.46 1.28 -2.27
C PHE A 33 -1.67 2.59 -1.53
N ILE A 34 -2.00 2.51 -0.24
CA ILE A 34 -2.21 3.71 0.59
C ILE A 34 -0.94 4.55 0.63
N SER A 35 0.20 3.90 0.83
CA SER A 35 1.48 4.60 0.99
C SER A 35 1.93 5.30 -0.28
N VAL A 36 1.78 4.65 -1.43
CA VAL A 36 2.15 5.25 -2.72
C VAL A 36 1.23 6.43 -3.03
N CYS A 37 -0.09 6.26 -2.84
CA CYS A 37 -1.04 7.35 -3.06
C CYS A 37 -0.72 8.56 -2.17
N ALA A 38 -0.44 8.32 -0.89
CA ALA A 38 -0.10 9.38 0.06
C ALA A 38 1.18 10.08 -0.35
N SER A 39 2.21 9.32 -0.75
CA SER A 39 3.49 9.88 -1.18
C SER A 39 3.33 10.75 -2.43
N LEU A 40 2.51 10.33 -3.37
CA LEU A 40 2.23 11.11 -4.57
C LEU A 40 1.50 12.41 -4.25
N CYS A 41 0.79 12.44 -3.14
CA CYS A 41 0.10 13.65 -2.66
C CYS A 41 0.95 14.49 -1.71
N GLY A 42 2.24 14.15 -1.56
CA GLY A 42 3.19 14.97 -0.82
C GLY A 42 3.44 14.56 0.62
N CYS A 43 2.97 13.40 1.06
CA CYS A 43 3.24 12.93 2.41
C CYS A 43 4.68 12.43 2.55
N ASP A 44 5.40 12.91 3.56
CA ASP A 44 6.81 12.62 3.77
C ASP A 44 7.10 11.66 4.92
N THR A 45 6.19 11.57 5.89
CA THR A 45 6.40 10.76 7.09
C THR A 45 5.37 9.64 7.19
N TRP A 46 5.67 8.62 8.00
CA TRP A 46 4.74 7.53 8.24
C TRP A 46 3.45 8.03 8.90
N GLU A 47 3.57 9.03 9.78
CA GLU A 47 2.45 9.67 10.45
C GLU A 47 1.56 10.40 9.45
N ASP A 48 2.16 11.11 8.50
CA ASP A 48 1.41 11.82 7.45
C ASP A 48 0.66 10.83 6.55
N ILE A 49 1.27 9.70 6.23
CA ILE A 49 0.64 8.65 5.44
C ILE A 49 -0.59 8.11 6.19
N TYR A 50 -0.43 7.86 7.50
CA TYR A 50 -1.53 7.39 8.34
C TYR A 50 -2.67 8.41 8.36
N LEU A 51 -2.36 9.68 8.59
CA LEU A 51 -3.38 10.75 8.60
C LEU A 51 -4.08 10.86 7.25
N PHE A 52 -3.32 10.84 6.18
CA PHE A 52 -3.89 10.88 4.83
C PHE A 52 -4.86 9.71 4.63
N GLY A 53 -4.44 8.51 5.02
CA GLY A 53 -5.29 7.33 4.91
C GLY A 53 -6.57 7.43 5.73
N THR A 54 -6.48 7.93 6.97
CA THR A 54 -7.66 8.06 7.82
C THR A 54 -8.63 9.11 7.31
N ILE A 55 -8.13 10.24 6.83
CA ILE A 55 -8.97 11.30 6.26
C ILE A 55 -9.65 10.82 4.97
N ARG A 56 -8.97 10.01 4.18
CA ARG A 56 -9.46 9.53 2.88
C ARG A 56 -9.91 8.07 2.92
N GLU A 57 -10.18 7.53 4.10
CA GLU A 57 -10.52 6.11 4.24
C GLU A 57 -11.69 5.70 3.36
N ALA A 58 -12.74 6.52 3.28
CA ALA A 58 -13.91 6.22 2.45
C ALA A 58 -13.52 6.11 0.97
N TRP A 59 -12.61 6.95 0.51
CA TRP A 59 -12.11 6.88 -0.86
C TRP A 59 -11.30 5.60 -1.09
N PHE A 60 -10.41 5.27 -0.15
CA PHE A 60 -9.60 4.06 -0.27
C PHE A 60 -10.46 2.80 -0.30
N ARG A 61 -11.57 2.78 0.46
CA ARG A 61 -12.46 1.63 0.51
C ARG A 61 -13.15 1.33 -0.82
N GLN A 62 -13.11 2.25 -1.77
CA GLN A 62 -13.63 2.01 -3.12
C GLN A 62 -12.69 1.09 -3.91
N TYR A 63 -11.43 0.97 -3.49
CA TYR A 63 -10.39 0.26 -4.24
C TYR A 63 -9.80 -0.93 -3.49
N VAL A 64 -9.82 -0.89 -2.17
CA VAL A 64 -9.28 -1.95 -1.30
C VAL A 64 -10.25 -2.20 -0.15
N ASP A 65 -10.19 -3.40 0.43
CA ASP A 65 -11.17 -3.81 1.45
C ASP A 65 -11.01 -3.13 2.79
N LEU A 66 -9.82 -3.02 3.29
CA LEU A 66 -9.51 -2.41 4.59
C LEU A 66 -10.39 -2.95 5.74
N PRO A 67 -10.44 -4.28 5.96
CA PRO A 67 -11.29 -4.84 7.00
C PRO A 67 -10.95 -4.38 8.41
N HIS A 68 -9.73 -3.92 8.63
CA HIS A 68 -9.24 -3.44 9.92
C HIS A 68 -8.87 -1.96 9.89
N GLY A 69 -9.37 -1.22 8.89
CA GLY A 69 -9.10 0.20 8.76
C GLY A 69 -7.72 0.49 8.19
N ILE A 70 -7.18 1.66 8.53
CA ILE A 70 -5.88 2.11 8.04
C ILE A 70 -4.79 1.60 8.98
N PRO A 71 -3.69 1.03 8.46
CA PRO A 71 -2.60 0.56 9.31
C PRO A 71 -1.91 1.70 10.04
N TRP A 72 -1.49 1.42 11.28
CA TRP A 72 -0.76 2.39 12.10
C TRP A 72 0.58 2.77 11.46
N PRO A 73 1.11 3.97 11.79
CA PRO A 73 2.40 4.40 11.24
C PRO A 73 3.53 3.39 11.49
N ASP A 74 3.59 2.79 12.67
CA ASP A 74 4.61 1.80 12.99
C ASP A 74 4.51 0.55 12.11
N THR A 75 3.30 0.13 11.80
CA THR A 75 3.06 -1.00 10.89
C THR A 75 3.57 -0.68 9.50
N ILE A 76 3.25 0.50 8.99
CA ILE A 76 3.68 0.94 7.66
C ILE A 76 5.20 0.98 7.60
N ALA A 77 5.83 1.61 8.59
CA ALA A 77 7.28 1.74 8.66
C ALA A 77 7.96 0.36 8.69
N ARG A 78 7.43 -0.56 9.49
CA ARG A 78 7.98 -1.91 9.61
C ARG A 78 7.91 -2.65 8.28
N VAL A 79 6.78 -2.57 7.59
CA VAL A 79 6.60 -3.24 6.31
C VAL A 79 7.64 -2.74 5.31
N PHE A 80 7.82 -1.43 5.20
CA PHE A 80 8.78 -0.86 4.26
C PHE A 80 10.23 -1.19 4.64
N SER A 81 10.50 -1.48 5.91
CA SER A 81 11.84 -1.90 6.32
C SER A 81 12.13 -3.37 5.97
N LEU A 82 11.10 -4.18 5.74
CA LEU A 82 11.23 -5.62 5.55
C LEU A 82 11.12 -6.06 4.10
N ILE A 83 10.38 -5.34 3.26
CA ILE A 83 10.22 -5.73 1.86
C ILE A 83 11.52 -5.54 1.08
N ASP A 84 11.66 -6.30 0.01
CA ASP A 84 12.82 -6.19 -0.88
C ASP A 84 12.68 -4.93 -1.74
N PRO A 85 13.61 -3.96 -1.63
CA PRO A 85 13.53 -2.73 -2.42
C PRO A 85 13.52 -2.99 -3.93
N ALA A 86 14.20 -4.03 -4.39
CA ALA A 86 14.23 -4.37 -5.81
C ALA A 86 12.85 -4.82 -6.31
N ASP A 87 12.13 -5.62 -5.50
CA ASP A 87 10.77 -6.02 -5.82
C ASP A 87 9.85 -4.81 -5.92
N PHE A 88 9.96 -3.90 -4.95
CA PHE A 88 9.13 -2.69 -4.91
C PHE A 88 9.44 -1.80 -6.11
N GLU A 89 10.71 -1.58 -6.40
CA GLU A 89 11.13 -0.73 -7.53
C GLU A 89 10.60 -1.27 -8.86
N LEU A 90 10.71 -2.59 -9.06
CA LEU A 90 10.22 -3.21 -10.29
C LEU A 90 8.71 -3.05 -10.42
N ALA A 91 7.98 -3.31 -9.34
CA ALA A 91 6.52 -3.15 -9.34
C ALA A 91 6.11 -1.72 -9.63
N PHE A 92 6.76 -0.76 -8.97
CA PHE A 92 6.48 0.66 -9.16
C PHE A 92 6.76 1.09 -10.60
N ARG A 93 7.90 0.68 -11.15
CA ARG A 93 8.28 1.01 -12.52
C ARG A 93 7.26 0.46 -13.53
N ASN A 94 6.89 -0.81 -13.37
CA ASN A 94 5.92 -1.44 -14.27
C ASN A 94 4.56 -0.74 -14.20
N TRP A 95 4.13 -0.39 -12.99
CA TRP A 95 2.87 0.31 -12.81
C TRP A 95 2.90 1.70 -13.47
N VAL A 96 3.95 2.48 -13.21
CA VAL A 96 4.08 3.82 -13.79
C VAL A 96 4.11 3.75 -15.32
N CYS A 97 4.87 2.80 -15.88
CA CYS A 97 4.94 2.63 -17.34
C CYS A 97 3.59 2.26 -17.95
N SER A 98 2.72 1.59 -17.19
CA SER A 98 1.39 1.24 -17.68
C SER A 98 0.46 2.44 -17.82
N LEU A 99 0.81 3.57 -17.17
CA LEU A 99 0.00 4.77 -17.21
C LEU A 99 0.26 5.64 -18.46
N TYR A 100 1.25 5.30 -19.24
CA TYR A 100 1.61 6.04 -20.47
C TYR A 100 1.27 5.25 -21.76
#